data_0d21998bd3493983140158584feea696
#
_entry.id   0d21998bd3493983140158584feea696
#
_cell.length_a   1.000
_cell.length_b   1.000
_cell.length_c   1.000
_cell.angle_alpha   90.00
_cell.angle_beta   90.00
_cell.angle_gamma   90.00
#
_symmetry.space_group_name_H-M   'P 1'
#
loop_
_entity.id
_entity.type
_entity.pdbx_description
1 polymer ?
#
loop_
_entity_poly.entity_id
_entity_poly.type
_entity_poly.pdbx_seq_one_letter_code
_entity_poly.pdbx_strand_id
1 'polypeptide(L)'
;MDLAKLLKVAEAAVDHGRVITDSRGPGALTSKGDRDMASEVDFAVEREVRAFLERETPEIGVLGEEEGGATDGTRWVLDPVDGTVNFIHGGPLWAISLGLIHEGRAVAGVIDHPALGTRYAAAEGLGATCNDKPIRGSECSDLTDALVAVGDYAVGPDAEAQNAERFALTQRLYPRAQRLRMIGTAATALTWTANGYFDATIMFSNKPWDTMAGVSICREAGLLVLDLDGSEHTPDSRGTFAVAAGIADALLELVRQASTPA
;
A
#
# COMPACT_ATOMS: atom_id res chain seq x y z
N MET A 1 -20.28 -13.14 -0.23
CA MET A 1 -20.19 -11.66 -0.19
C MET A 1 -20.21 -11.12 -1.62
N ASP A 2 -20.91 -10.04 -1.89
CA ASP A 2 -20.96 -9.42 -3.24
C ASP A 2 -19.83 -8.40 -3.37
N LEU A 3 -18.66 -8.86 -3.84
CA LEU A 3 -17.47 -8.02 -3.98
C LEU A 3 -17.63 -6.93 -5.04
N ALA A 4 -18.42 -7.17 -6.10
CA ALA A 4 -18.67 -6.15 -7.13
C ALA A 4 -19.46 -4.96 -6.56
N LYS A 5 -20.44 -5.24 -5.69
CA LYS A 5 -21.18 -4.18 -4.97
C LYS A 5 -20.27 -3.44 -3.98
N LEU A 6 -19.47 -4.19 -3.20
CA LEU A 6 -18.58 -3.58 -2.21
C LEU A 6 -17.47 -2.75 -2.84
N LEU A 7 -16.96 -3.15 -4.01
CA LEU A 7 -15.99 -2.35 -4.75
C LEU A 7 -16.57 -0.97 -5.15
N LYS A 8 -17.83 -0.94 -5.61
CA LYS A 8 -18.51 0.34 -5.90
C LYS A 8 -18.74 1.20 -4.66
N VAL A 9 -19.01 0.56 -3.51
CA VAL A 9 -19.09 1.29 -2.23
C VAL A 9 -17.72 1.90 -1.89
N ALA A 10 -16.63 1.14 -2.06
CA ALA A 10 -15.27 1.64 -1.81
C ALA A 10 -14.91 2.81 -2.74
N GLU A 11 -15.23 2.72 -4.03
CA GLU A 11 -15.03 3.81 -4.99
C GLU A 11 -15.77 5.09 -4.56
N ALA A 12 -17.05 4.96 -4.20
CA ALA A 12 -17.85 6.09 -3.71
C ALA A 12 -17.31 6.66 -2.38
N ALA A 13 -16.84 5.79 -1.46
CA ALA A 13 -16.24 6.22 -0.21
C ALA A 13 -14.97 7.07 -0.44
N VAL A 14 -14.12 6.62 -1.35
CA VAL A 14 -12.90 7.35 -1.75
C VAL A 14 -13.24 8.69 -2.44
N ASP A 15 -14.34 8.77 -3.21
CA ASP A 15 -14.82 10.04 -3.78
C ASP A 15 -15.14 11.08 -2.70
N HIS A 16 -15.73 10.66 -1.57
CA HIS A 16 -15.95 11.54 -0.42
C HIS A 16 -14.64 12.08 0.16
N GLY A 17 -13.62 11.24 0.31
CA GLY A 17 -12.29 11.66 0.75
C GLY A 17 -11.63 12.62 -0.23
N ARG A 18 -11.76 12.35 -1.54
CA ARG A 18 -11.19 13.18 -2.60
C ARG A 18 -11.74 14.62 -2.59
N VAL A 19 -13.03 14.81 -2.34
CA VAL A 19 -13.63 16.16 -2.23
C VAL A 19 -12.91 17.00 -1.17
N ILE A 20 -12.47 16.39 -0.07
CA ILE A 20 -11.74 17.08 0.99
C ILE A 20 -10.32 17.45 0.53
N THR A 21 -9.58 16.48 -0.03
CA THR A 21 -8.20 16.71 -0.47
C THR A 21 -8.10 17.69 -1.62
N ASP A 22 -9.08 17.73 -2.53
CA ASP A 22 -9.13 18.68 -3.64
C ASP A 22 -9.46 20.10 -3.17
N SER A 23 -10.11 20.27 -2.02
CA SER A 23 -10.56 21.56 -1.50
C SER A 23 -9.61 22.20 -0.49
N ARG A 24 -8.64 21.46 0.07
CA ARG A 24 -7.81 21.89 1.20
C ARG A 24 -6.35 21.51 0.99
N GLY A 25 -5.44 22.40 1.42
CA GLY A 25 -4.05 22.02 1.72
C GLY A 25 -3.95 21.30 3.07
N PRO A 26 -2.74 20.87 3.48
CA PRO A 26 -2.53 20.04 4.68
C PRO A 26 -3.14 20.59 5.98
N GLY A 27 -3.27 21.90 6.12
CA GLY A 27 -3.77 22.55 7.35
C GLY A 27 -2.79 22.43 8.51
N ALA A 28 -3.30 22.34 9.73
CA ALA A 28 -2.49 22.15 10.93
C ALA A 28 -1.88 20.75 10.97
N LEU A 29 -0.63 20.65 11.44
CA LEU A 29 0.12 19.41 11.53
C LEU A 29 0.15 18.90 12.97
N THR A 30 -0.07 17.62 13.16
CA THR A 30 0.00 16.91 14.44
C THR A 30 1.15 15.90 14.39
N SER A 31 2.08 15.98 15.35
CA SER A 31 3.13 14.96 15.47
C SER A 31 2.57 13.69 16.10
N LYS A 32 2.81 12.55 15.45
CA LYS A 32 2.50 11.20 15.96
C LYS A 32 3.73 10.53 16.59
N GLY A 33 4.92 11.12 16.41
CA GLY A 33 6.18 10.57 16.91
C GLY A 33 7.41 11.19 16.25
N ASP A 34 8.53 10.48 16.30
CA ASP A 34 9.77 10.94 15.65
C ASP A 34 9.61 10.88 14.12
N ARG A 35 9.57 12.05 13.48
CA ARG A 35 9.42 12.20 12.03
C ARG A 35 8.13 11.57 11.46
N ASP A 36 7.10 11.40 12.30
CA ASP A 36 5.78 10.89 11.94
C ASP A 36 4.73 11.98 12.19
N MET A 37 3.94 12.30 11.18
CA MET A 37 3.04 13.45 11.16
C MET A 37 1.68 13.06 10.58
N ALA A 38 0.62 13.65 11.12
CA ALA A 38 -0.70 13.72 10.48
C ALA A 38 -1.07 15.18 10.23
N SER A 39 -1.85 15.42 9.20
CA SER A 39 -2.42 16.75 8.91
C SER A 39 -3.91 16.80 9.28
N GLU A 40 -4.49 17.99 9.36
CA GLU A 40 -5.94 18.15 9.52
C GLU A 40 -6.74 17.44 8.42
N VAL A 41 -6.15 17.31 7.24
CA VAL A 41 -6.78 16.64 6.10
C VAL A 41 -6.89 15.14 6.34
N ASP A 42 -5.87 14.50 6.93
CA ASP A 42 -5.91 13.06 7.26
C ASP A 42 -7.13 12.76 8.15
N PHE A 43 -7.30 13.50 9.25
CA PHE A 43 -8.45 13.33 10.14
C PHE A 43 -9.79 13.64 9.46
N ALA A 44 -9.84 14.67 8.60
CA ALA A 44 -11.08 15.05 7.93
C ALA A 44 -11.50 14.01 6.90
N VAL A 45 -10.55 13.47 6.13
CA VAL A 45 -10.80 12.39 5.16
C VAL A 45 -11.23 11.13 5.88
N GLU A 46 -10.52 10.73 6.96
CA GLU A 46 -10.88 9.52 7.69
C GLU A 46 -12.31 9.58 8.23
N ARG A 47 -12.70 10.68 8.86
CA ARG A 47 -14.05 10.85 9.42
C ARG A 47 -15.15 10.81 8.37
N GLU A 48 -14.95 11.47 7.23
CA GLU A 48 -15.94 11.49 6.15
C GLU A 48 -16.10 10.10 5.51
N VAL A 49 -14.97 9.44 5.17
CA VAL A 49 -14.99 8.10 4.58
C VAL A 49 -15.58 7.08 5.55
N ARG A 50 -15.21 7.13 6.83
CA ARG A 50 -15.78 6.28 7.89
C ARG A 50 -17.29 6.45 8.01
N ALA A 51 -17.78 7.69 8.11
CA ALA A 51 -19.21 7.97 8.22
C ALA A 51 -19.99 7.47 7.00
N PHE A 52 -19.41 7.56 5.81
CA PHE A 52 -19.98 6.99 4.60
C PHE A 52 -20.06 5.46 4.68
N LEU A 53 -18.96 4.78 5.03
CA LEU A 53 -18.90 3.31 5.10
C LEU A 53 -19.83 2.74 6.17
N GLU A 54 -19.91 3.37 7.35
CA GLU A 54 -20.82 2.96 8.43
C GLU A 54 -22.30 3.07 8.05
N ARG A 55 -22.65 4.00 7.16
CA ARG A 55 -24.01 4.13 6.61
C ARG A 55 -24.30 3.10 5.52
N GLU A 56 -23.37 2.87 4.59
CA GLU A 56 -23.58 2.00 3.42
C GLU A 56 -23.36 0.51 3.72
N THR A 57 -22.51 0.21 4.72
CA THR A 57 -22.13 -1.16 5.10
C THR A 57 -22.02 -1.30 6.62
N PRO A 58 -23.12 -1.08 7.38
CA PRO A 58 -23.11 -1.04 8.84
C PRO A 58 -22.65 -2.36 9.49
N GLU A 59 -22.68 -3.46 8.75
CA GLU A 59 -22.22 -4.78 9.19
C GLU A 59 -20.70 -4.99 9.03
N ILE A 60 -20.00 -4.07 8.34
CA ILE A 60 -18.56 -4.16 8.09
C ILE A 60 -17.86 -3.11 8.95
N GLY A 61 -16.96 -3.55 9.84
CA GLY A 61 -16.17 -2.64 10.66
C GLY A 61 -15.23 -1.74 9.85
N VAL A 62 -14.77 -0.64 10.43
CA VAL A 62 -13.78 0.25 9.82
C VAL A 62 -12.57 0.37 10.76
N LEU A 63 -11.38 0.17 10.21
CA LEU A 63 -10.09 0.45 10.84
C LEU A 63 -9.39 1.56 10.05
N GLY A 64 -9.17 2.70 10.66
CA GLY A 64 -8.42 3.81 10.07
C GLY A 64 -7.04 3.96 10.73
N GLU A 65 -6.14 4.64 10.05
CA GLU A 65 -4.81 4.95 10.58
C GLU A 65 -4.86 5.91 11.76
N GLU A 66 -5.72 6.95 11.69
CA GLU A 66 -5.71 8.08 12.61
C GLU A 66 -6.59 7.85 13.86
N GLU A 67 -7.76 7.26 13.69
CA GLU A 67 -8.74 7.07 14.76
C GLU A 67 -8.90 5.60 15.17
N GLY A 68 -8.15 4.68 14.53
CA GLY A 68 -8.22 3.24 14.84
C GLY A 68 -9.54 2.61 14.44
N GLY A 69 -10.02 1.61 15.21
CA GLY A 69 -11.33 0.97 14.99
C GLY A 69 -11.32 -0.55 15.05
N ALA A 70 -12.03 -1.23 14.14
CA ALA A 70 -12.22 -2.68 14.13
C ALA A 70 -10.91 -3.42 13.81
N THR A 71 -10.49 -4.33 14.69
CA THR A 71 -9.23 -5.09 14.56
C THR A 71 -9.45 -6.52 14.08
N ASP A 72 -10.68 -7.01 14.06
CA ASP A 72 -11.03 -8.38 13.70
C ASP A 72 -12.22 -8.44 12.74
N GLY A 73 -12.54 -9.63 12.25
CA GLY A 73 -13.65 -9.86 11.33
C GLY A 73 -13.47 -9.24 9.95
N THR A 74 -14.60 -9.11 9.23
CA THR A 74 -14.65 -8.38 7.96
C THR A 74 -14.59 -6.89 8.24
N ARG A 75 -13.63 -6.20 7.62
CA ARG A 75 -13.43 -4.77 7.88
C ARG A 75 -12.82 -4.03 6.71
N TRP A 76 -13.22 -2.79 6.57
CA TRP A 76 -12.52 -1.79 5.78
C TRP A 76 -11.25 -1.35 6.50
N VAL A 77 -10.18 -1.12 5.76
CA VAL A 77 -8.93 -0.57 6.27
C VAL A 77 -8.57 0.66 5.43
N LEU A 78 -8.41 1.80 6.10
CA LEU A 78 -8.30 3.11 5.47
C LEU A 78 -7.03 3.82 5.90
N ASP A 79 -6.23 4.23 4.92
CA ASP A 79 -5.25 5.30 5.06
C ASP A 79 -5.80 6.53 4.34
N PRO A 80 -6.11 7.60 5.07
CA PRO A 80 -6.68 8.82 4.49
C PRO A 80 -5.71 9.56 3.59
N VAL A 81 -4.40 9.52 3.88
CA VAL A 81 -3.34 10.15 3.08
C VAL A 81 -2.04 9.34 3.19
N ASP A 82 -1.96 8.20 2.50
CA ASP A 82 -0.70 7.45 2.39
C ASP A 82 0.36 8.31 1.70
N GLY A 83 1.48 8.52 2.38
CA GLY A 83 2.52 9.45 1.95
C GLY A 83 2.33 10.87 2.49
N THR A 84 1.88 11.01 3.75
CA THR A 84 1.64 12.29 4.43
C THR A 84 2.83 13.25 4.33
N VAL A 85 4.06 12.75 4.43
CA VAL A 85 5.27 13.61 4.28
C VAL A 85 5.34 14.21 2.89
N ASN A 86 5.10 13.41 1.82
CA ASN A 86 5.05 13.92 0.45
C ASN A 86 3.93 14.95 0.28
N PHE A 87 2.75 14.69 0.85
CA PHE A 87 1.60 15.61 0.80
C PHE A 87 1.90 16.94 1.48
N ILE A 88 2.47 16.94 2.69
CA ILE A 88 2.83 18.14 3.45
C ILE A 88 3.85 19.00 2.70
N HIS A 89 4.79 18.37 2.00
CA HIS A 89 5.79 19.07 1.19
C HIS A 89 5.28 19.48 -0.21
N GLY A 90 3.99 19.24 -0.53
CA GLY A 90 3.40 19.59 -1.83
C GLY A 90 3.83 18.66 -2.97
N GLY A 91 4.38 17.49 -2.64
CA GLY A 91 4.73 16.46 -3.62
C GLY A 91 3.48 15.74 -4.14
N PRO A 92 3.50 15.17 -5.37
CA PRO A 92 2.33 14.52 -5.95
C PRO A 92 2.20 13.04 -5.57
N LEU A 93 3.18 12.44 -4.88
CA LEU A 93 3.21 11.01 -4.57
C LEU A 93 2.57 10.74 -3.21
N TRP A 94 1.27 10.70 -3.19
CA TRP A 94 0.42 10.35 -2.06
C TRP A 94 -0.92 9.84 -2.57
N ALA A 95 -1.68 9.12 -1.74
CA ALA A 95 -2.94 8.52 -2.14
C ALA A 95 -3.93 8.42 -0.98
N ILE A 96 -5.23 8.28 -1.30
CA ILE A 96 -6.24 7.74 -0.40
C ILE A 96 -6.30 6.24 -0.66
N SER A 97 -6.10 5.42 0.38
CA SER A 97 -6.04 3.97 0.28
C SER A 97 -7.16 3.33 1.10
N LEU A 98 -8.06 2.58 0.45
CA LEU A 98 -9.16 1.86 1.09
C LEU A 98 -9.16 0.39 0.68
N GLY A 99 -8.86 -0.50 1.62
CA GLY A 99 -8.88 -1.94 1.44
C GLY A 99 -10.05 -2.62 2.16
N LEU A 100 -10.43 -3.82 1.71
CA LEU A 100 -11.37 -4.70 2.39
C LEU A 100 -10.67 -5.99 2.79
N ILE A 101 -10.69 -6.30 4.08
CA ILE A 101 -10.25 -7.59 4.62
C ILE A 101 -11.48 -8.45 4.89
N HIS A 102 -11.45 -9.69 4.40
CA HIS A 102 -12.45 -10.72 4.70
C HIS A 102 -11.75 -12.05 4.92
N GLU A 103 -12.12 -12.77 5.99
CA GLU A 103 -11.52 -14.08 6.35
C GLU A 103 -9.98 -14.05 6.38
N GLY A 104 -9.40 -12.98 6.92
CA GLY A 104 -7.94 -12.83 7.01
C GLY A 104 -7.22 -12.54 5.69
N ARG A 105 -7.92 -12.14 4.63
CA ARG A 105 -7.36 -11.84 3.31
C ARG A 105 -7.79 -10.46 2.82
N ALA A 106 -6.91 -9.80 2.08
CA ALA A 106 -7.27 -8.62 1.30
C ALA A 106 -8.06 -9.08 0.07
N VAL A 107 -9.35 -8.69 -0.02
CA VAL A 107 -10.27 -9.16 -1.07
C VAL A 107 -10.75 -8.06 -2.01
N ALA A 108 -10.61 -6.79 -1.63
CA ALA A 108 -10.85 -5.65 -2.51
C ALA A 108 -10.00 -4.47 -2.09
N GLY A 109 -9.76 -3.55 -3.03
CA GLY A 109 -9.02 -2.32 -2.75
C GLY A 109 -9.27 -1.24 -3.79
N VAL A 110 -9.31 0.00 -3.31
CA VAL A 110 -9.30 1.22 -4.13
C VAL A 110 -8.20 2.13 -3.63
N ILE A 111 -7.35 2.58 -4.54
CA ILE A 111 -6.30 3.57 -4.27
C ILE A 111 -6.47 4.70 -5.27
N ASP A 112 -6.74 5.91 -4.77
CA ASP A 112 -6.88 7.12 -5.58
C ASP A 112 -5.67 8.03 -5.36
N HIS A 113 -5.04 8.47 -6.43
CA HIS A 113 -3.96 9.44 -6.43
C HIS A 113 -4.46 10.78 -6.98
N PRO A 114 -5.03 11.66 -6.16
CA PRO A 114 -5.66 12.90 -6.63
C PRO A 114 -4.71 13.77 -7.45
N ALA A 115 -3.47 13.93 -6.98
CA ALA A 115 -2.47 14.76 -7.66
C ALA A 115 -2.01 14.19 -9.02
N LEU A 116 -2.15 12.88 -9.25
CA LEU A 116 -1.78 12.21 -10.50
C LEU A 116 -2.99 11.97 -11.41
N GLY A 117 -4.22 12.14 -10.91
CA GLY A 117 -5.45 11.84 -11.65
C GLY A 117 -5.60 10.36 -12.00
N THR A 118 -5.08 9.46 -11.15
CA THR A 118 -5.16 8.02 -11.37
C THR A 118 -5.84 7.34 -10.19
N ARG A 119 -6.78 6.43 -10.51
CA ARG A 119 -7.46 5.58 -9.54
C ARG A 119 -7.24 4.13 -9.92
N TYR A 120 -6.80 3.34 -8.95
CA TYR A 120 -6.66 1.90 -9.08
C TYR A 120 -7.75 1.21 -8.26
N ALA A 121 -8.35 0.18 -8.84
CA ALA A 121 -9.41 -0.58 -8.20
C ALA A 121 -9.30 -2.06 -8.55
N ALA A 122 -9.57 -2.92 -7.56
CA ALA A 122 -9.62 -4.37 -7.76
C ALA A 122 -10.53 -5.04 -6.71
N ALA A 123 -11.09 -6.18 -7.08
CA ALA A 123 -11.68 -7.11 -6.13
C ALA A 123 -11.44 -8.54 -6.61
N GLU A 124 -11.35 -9.48 -5.69
CA GLU A 124 -11.02 -10.88 -5.95
C GLU A 124 -11.89 -11.47 -7.06
N GLY A 125 -11.23 -11.97 -8.13
CA GLY A 125 -11.86 -12.52 -9.31
C GLY A 125 -12.43 -11.51 -10.32
N LEU A 126 -12.30 -10.20 -10.07
CA LEU A 126 -12.79 -9.16 -11.00
C LEU A 126 -11.67 -8.49 -11.83
N GLY A 127 -10.41 -8.82 -11.51
CA GLY A 127 -9.25 -8.17 -12.11
C GLY A 127 -8.94 -6.80 -11.52
N ALA A 128 -7.82 -6.20 -11.95
CA ALA A 128 -7.38 -4.87 -11.54
C ALA A 128 -7.52 -3.86 -12.67
N THR A 129 -7.86 -2.63 -12.31
CA THR A 129 -8.01 -1.51 -13.25
C THR A 129 -7.26 -0.26 -12.80
N CYS A 130 -6.86 0.57 -13.76
CA CYS A 130 -6.44 1.96 -13.55
C CYS A 130 -7.32 2.86 -14.40
N ASN A 131 -8.09 3.78 -13.78
CA ASN A 131 -9.09 4.62 -14.45
C ASN A 131 -9.99 3.77 -15.38
N ASP A 132 -10.60 2.72 -14.82
CA ASP A 132 -11.49 1.75 -15.48
C ASP A 132 -10.86 0.93 -16.63
N LYS A 133 -9.55 1.05 -16.86
CA LYS A 133 -8.84 0.27 -17.87
C LYS A 133 -8.12 -0.89 -17.19
N PRO A 134 -8.26 -2.12 -17.70
CA PRO A 134 -7.55 -3.28 -17.16
C PRO A 134 -6.03 -3.05 -17.13
N ILE A 135 -5.40 -3.45 -16.03
CA ILE A 135 -3.95 -3.40 -15.84
C ILE A 135 -3.39 -4.79 -15.56
N ARG A 136 -2.09 -4.94 -15.78
CA ARG A 136 -1.31 -6.13 -15.42
C ARG A 136 0.05 -5.71 -14.91
N GLY A 137 0.57 -6.50 -13.97
CA GLY A 137 1.96 -6.40 -13.53
C GLY A 137 2.94 -6.75 -14.64
N SER A 138 4.21 -6.45 -14.37
CA SER A 138 5.32 -6.73 -15.28
C SER A 138 5.54 -8.24 -15.48
N GLU A 139 6.07 -8.60 -16.65
CA GLU A 139 6.55 -9.95 -16.99
C GLU A 139 8.09 -10.03 -16.91
N CYS A 140 8.73 -9.14 -16.16
CA CYS A 140 10.19 -9.12 -15.98
C CYS A 140 10.70 -10.47 -15.48
N SER A 141 11.74 -11.01 -16.13
CA SER A 141 12.31 -12.32 -15.84
C SER A 141 13.82 -12.29 -15.54
N ASP A 142 14.44 -11.12 -15.65
CA ASP A 142 15.86 -10.91 -15.30
C ASP A 142 15.97 -9.74 -14.31
N LEU A 143 16.59 -10.01 -13.15
CA LEU A 143 16.76 -9.01 -12.11
C LEU A 143 17.60 -7.80 -12.58
N THR A 144 18.50 -7.99 -13.54
CA THR A 144 19.31 -6.91 -14.11
C THR A 144 18.51 -5.88 -14.89
N ASP A 145 17.31 -6.24 -15.33
CA ASP A 145 16.35 -5.35 -16.00
C ASP A 145 15.31 -4.78 -15.04
N ALA A 146 15.27 -5.28 -13.79
CA ALA A 146 14.21 -4.97 -12.86
C ALA A 146 14.33 -3.58 -12.24
N LEU A 147 13.21 -2.87 -12.19
CA LEU A 147 13.01 -1.66 -11.39
C LEU A 147 12.30 -2.04 -10.08
N VAL A 148 13.05 -1.96 -8.97
CA VAL A 148 12.57 -2.42 -7.66
C VAL A 148 12.29 -1.23 -6.75
N ALA A 149 11.06 -1.14 -6.20
CA ALA A 149 10.73 -0.22 -5.12
C ALA A 149 11.04 -0.86 -3.77
N VAL A 150 11.60 -0.08 -2.85
CA VAL A 150 11.90 -0.48 -1.47
C VAL A 150 11.21 0.53 -0.56
N GLY A 151 10.56 0.05 0.50
CA GLY A 151 9.94 0.90 1.52
C GLY A 151 10.98 1.74 2.26
N ASP A 152 10.52 2.82 2.89
CA ASP A 152 11.37 3.76 3.62
C ASP A 152 12.07 3.11 4.82
N TYR A 153 13.12 3.74 5.27
CA TYR A 153 13.81 3.37 6.50
C TYR A 153 12.94 3.67 7.72
N ALA A 154 13.05 2.80 8.73
CA ALA A 154 12.37 2.99 9.99
C ALA A 154 12.88 4.24 10.71
N VAL A 155 11.99 4.84 11.50
CA VAL A 155 12.25 5.98 12.38
C VAL A 155 11.91 5.59 13.83
N GLY A 156 12.40 6.36 14.79
CA GLY A 156 12.13 6.12 16.21
C GLY A 156 13.20 5.28 16.93
N PRO A 157 12.93 4.85 18.17
CA PRO A 157 13.93 4.27 19.07
C PRO A 157 14.61 2.99 18.54
N ASP A 158 13.87 2.14 17.85
CA ASP A 158 14.35 0.85 17.32
C ASP A 158 14.82 0.91 15.87
N ALA A 159 14.92 2.12 15.30
CA ALA A 159 15.23 2.33 13.89
C ALA A 159 16.57 1.72 13.46
N GLU A 160 17.60 1.77 14.31
CA GLU A 160 18.91 1.23 13.98
C GLU A 160 18.86 -0.28 13.70
N ALA A 161 18.22 -1.05 14.58
CA ALA A 161 18.08 -2.49 14.42
C ALA A 161 17.21 -2.85 13.21
N GLN A 162 16.09 -2.16 13.04
CA GLN A 162 15.19 -2.38 11.89
C GLN A 162 15.84 -2.00 10.57
N ASN A 163 16.65 -0.95 10.54
CA ASN A 163 17.32 -0.49 9.33
C ASN A 163 18.54 -1.33 8.93
N ALA A 164 19.12 -2.09 9.85
CA ALA A 164 20.22 -2.99 9.52
C ALA A 164 19.85 -3.96 8.40
N GLU A 165 18.66 -4.58 8.46
CA GLU A 165 18.14 -5.46 7.41
C GLU A 165 17.85 -4.71 6.11
N ARG A 166 17.25 -3.50 6.17
CA ARG A 166 16.96 -2.67 5.01
C ARG A 166 18.23 -2.23 4.29
N PHE A 167 19.27 -1.83 5.03
CA PHE A 167 20.58 -1.50 4.46
C PHE A 167 21.23 -2.73 3.83
N ALA A 168 21.18 -3.88 4.50
CA ALA A 168 21.72 -5.12 3.98
C ALA A 168 21.04 -5.54 2.66
N LEU A 169 19.71 -5.40 2.57
CA LEU A 169 18.99 -5.65 1.32
C LEU A 169 19.38 -4.65 0.23
N THR A 170 19.39 -3.35 0.53
CA THR A 170 19.77 -2.31 -0.42
C THR A 170 21.17 -2.54 -0.98
N GLN A 171 22.12 -2.94 -0.12
CA GLN A 171 23.49 -3.26 -0.50
C GLN A 171 23.59 -4.45 -1.47
N ARG A 172 22.69 -5.44 -1.32
CA ARG A 172 22.64 -6.61 -2.21
C ARG A 172 21.91 -6.34 -3.52
N LEU A 173 20.90 -5.48 -3.48
CA LEU A 173 20.07 -5.14 -4.65
C LEU A 173 20.78 -4.22 -5.63
N TYR A 174 21.47 -3.17 -5.13
CA TYR A 174 21.98 -2.12 -6.02
C TYR A 174 22.92 -2.61 -7.13
N PRO A 175 23.78 -3.63 -6.95
CA PRO A 175 24.63 -4.14 -8.03
C PRO A 175 23.92 -5.15 -8.95
N ARG A 176 22.67 -5.53 -8.66
CA ARG A 176 21.94 -6.61 -9.34
C ARG A 176 20.69 -6.15 -10.05
N ALA A 177 19.96 -5.19 -9.49
CA ALA A 177 18.76 -4.64 -10.11
C ALA A 177 19.12 -3.47 -11.03
N GLN A 178 18.32 -3.23 -12.05
CA GLN A 178 18.52 -2.10 -12.95
C GLN A 178 18.51 -0.78 -12.19
N ARG A 179 17.51 -0.57 -11.32
CA ARG A 179 17.42 0.61 -10.42
C ARG A 179 16.58 0.28 -9.19
N LEU A 180 16.88 1.02 -8.12
CA LEU A 180 16.04 1.05 -6.91
C LEU A 180 15.25 2.35 -6.82
N ARG A 181 14.09 2.28 -6.20
CA ARG A 181 13.25 3.45 -5.88
C ARG A 181 12.81 3.41 -4.42
N MET A 182 12.82 4.57 -3.78
CA MET A 182 12.23 4.82 -2.48
C MET A 182 11.37 6.06 -2.64
N ILE A 183 10.06 5.93 -2.51
CA ILE A 183 9.12 6.96 -2.96
C ILE A 183 8.21 7.49 -1.85
N GLY A 184 8.32 6.94 -0.63
CA GLY A 184 7.68 7.47 0.56
C GLY A 184 6.17 7.22 0.66
N THR A 185 5.63 6.23 -0.06
CA THR A 185 4.20 5.87 -0.07
C THR A 185 4.04 4.41 -0.48
N ALA A 186 3.38 3.64 0.38
CA ALA A 186 3.13 2.22 0.15
C ALA A 186 2.11 2.02 -0.98
N ALA A 187 1.03 2.78 -0.96
CA ALA A 187 -0.03 2.72 -1.96
C ALA A 187 0.49 3.01 -3.37
N THR A 188 1.32 4.07 -3.53
CA THR A 188 1.91 4.38 -4.84
C THR A 188 2.86 3.28 -5.31
N ALA A 189 3.71 2.75 -4.42
CA ALA A 189 4.65 1.69 -4.78
C ALA A 189 3.92 0.43 -5.25
N LEU A 190 2.87 0.00 -4.53
CA LEU A 190 2.08 -1.18 -4.87
C LEU A 190 1.27 -0.97 -6.17
N THR A 191 0.61 0.18 -6.34
CA THR A 191 -0.15 0.45 -7.56
C THR A 191 0.73 0.57 -8.80
N TRP A 192 1.91 1.16 -8.67
CA TRP A 192 2.86 1.23 -9.78
C TRP A 192 3.48 -0.13 -10.13
N THR A 193 3.61 -1.03 -9.13
CA THR A 193 3.99 -2.42 -9.39
C THR A 193 2.86 -3.16 -10.09
N ALA A 194 1.61 -3.00 -9.64
CA ALA A 194 0.45 -3.59 -10.27
C ALA A 194 0.23 -3.13 -11.73
N ASN A 195 0.67 -1.91 -12.06
CA ASN A 195 0.58 -1.35 -13.40
C ASN A 195 1.85 -1.56 -14.27
N GLY A 196 2.82 -2.34 -13.77
CA GLY A 196 4.04 -2.68 -14.49
C GLY A 196 5.07 -1.56 -14.60
N TYR A 197 4.93 -0.45 -13.85
CA TYR A 197 5.96 0.60 -13.78
C TYR A 197 7.14 0.17 -12.92
N PHE A 198 6.89 -0.65 -11.90
CA PHE A 198 7.90 -1.36 -11.13
C PHE A 198 7.71 -2.87 -11.33
N ASP A 199 8.80 -3.62 -11.21
CA ASP A 199 8.80 -5.07 -11.34
C ASP A 199 8.65 -5.77 -9.99
N ALA A 200 8.98 -5.05 -8.92
CA ALA A 200 8.76 -5.48 -7.55
C ALA A 200 8.66 -4.30 -6.58
N THR A 201 7.96 -4.53 -5.48
CA THR A 201 7.93 -3.67 -4.28
C THR A 201 8.20 -4.52 -3.05
N ILE A 202 9.16 -4.09 -2.21
CA ILE A 202 9.54 -4.76 -0.96
C ILE A 202 9.38 -3.77 0.18
N MET A 203 8.49 -4.09 1.13
CA MET A 203 8.23 -3.29 2.33
C MET A 203 8.50 -4.12 3.58
N PHE A 204 9.20 -3.52 4.56
CA PHE A 204 9.51 -4.13 5.86
C PHE A 204 8.48 -3.81 6.93
N SER A 205 7.33 -3.32 6.54
CA SER A 205 6.18 -3.09 7.41
C SER A 205 4.92 -3.57 6.69
N ASN A 206 3.90 -3.88 7.47
CA ASN A 206 2.62 -4.35 6.96
C ASN A 206 1.48 -3.81 7.84
N LYS A 207 1.40 -2.48 7.96
CA LYS A 207 0.21 -1.88 8.55
C LYS A 207 -0.96 -2.10 7.59
N PRO A 208 -2.10 -2.63 8.04
CA PRO A 208 -3.18 -3.01 7.14
C PRO A 208 -3.70 -1.86 6.27
N TRP A 209 -3.75 -0.65 6.80
CA TRP A 209 -4.21 0.53 6.05
C TRP A 209 -3.24 0.94 4.94
N ASP A 210 -1.90 0.78 5.14
CA ASP A 210 -0.87 1.08 4.13
C ASP A 210 -0.91 0.09 2.96
N THR A 211 -1.26 -1.20 3.21
CA THR A 211 -0.92 -2.27 2.27
C THR A 211 -2.10 -3.04 1.69
N MET A 212 -3.20 -3.27 2.43
CA MET A 212 -4.23 -4.23 2.01
C MET A 212 -4.93 -3.88 0.71
N ALA A 213 -5.18 -2.59 0.44
CA ALA A 213 -5.73 -2.17 -0.85
C ALA A 213 -4.78 -2.51 -2.00
N GLY A 214 -3.50 -2.16 -1.86
CA GLY A 214 -2.47 -2.43 -2.85
C GLY A 214 -2.20 -3.93 -3.04
N VAL A 215 -2.26 -4.72 -1.98
CA VAL A 215 -2.16 -6.20 -2.02
C VAL A 215 -3.26 -6.81 -2.89
N SER A 216 -4.51 -6.38 -2.69
CA SER A 216 -5.63 -6.82 -3.53
C SER A 216 -5.40 -6.45 -5.01
N ILE A 217 -5.00 -5.21 -5.28
CA ILE A 217 -4.74 -4.73 -6.64
C ILE A 217 -3.57 -5.48 -7.29
N CYS A 218 -2.48 -5.74 -6.56
CA CYS A 218 -1.33 -6.49 -7.07
C CYS A 218 -1.69 -7.95 -7.42
N ARG A 219 -2.47 -8.64 -6.57
CA ARG A 219 -2.94 -10.00 -6.82
C ARG A 219 -3.79 -10.07 -8.09
N GLU A 220 -4.75 -9.17 -8.22
CA GLU A 220 -5.66 -9.12 -9.38
C GLU A 220 -4.95 -8.64 -10.66
N ALA A 221 -3.83 -7.94 -10.54
CA ALA A 221 -2.93 -7.63 -11.66
C ALA A 221 -2.00 -8.79 -12.07
N GLY A 222 -2.07 -9.94 -11.37
CA GLY A 222 -1.32 -11.16 -11.69
C GLY A 222 0.07 -11.25 -11.08
N LEU A 223 0.40 -10.41 -10.10
CA LEU A 223 1.65 -10.47 -9.34
C LEU A 223 1.58 -11.50 -8.21
N LEU A 224 2.74 -12.01 -7.82
CA LEU A 224 2.89 -12.72 -6.54
C LEU A 224 2.93 -11.69 -5.42
N VAL A 225 2.18 -11.95 -4.33
CA VAL A 225 2.22 -11.13 -3.11
C VAL A 225 2.50 -12.04 -1.92
N LEU A 226 3.67 -11.90 -1.35
CA LEU A 226 4.27 -12.77 -0.34
C LEU A 226 4.66 -11.97 0.91
N ASP A 227 4.85 -12.66 2.03
CA ASP A 227 5.62 -12.13 3.15
C ASP A 227 7.13 -12.21 2.83
N LEU A 228 7.96 -11.56 3.63
CA LEU A 228 9.42 -11.48 3.44
C LEU A 228 10.12 -12.83 3.57
N ASP A 229 9.50 -13.84 4.17
CA ASP A 229 10.00 -15.21 4.25
C ASP A 229 9.59 -16.08 3.03
N GLY A 230 8.71 -15.55 2.18
CA GLY A 230 8.15 -16.21 1.00
C GLY A 230 6.85 -16.96 1.26
N SER A 231 6.28 -16.90 2.45
CA SER A 231 4.94 -17.40 2.73
C SER A 231 3.86 -16.53 2.08
N GLU A 232 2.62 -17.05 2.01
CA GLU A 232 1.49 -16.25 1.52
C GLU A 232 1.28 -15.02 2.40
N HIS A 233 1.09 -13.86 1.76
CA HIS A 233 0.85 -12.61 2.47
C HIS A 233 -0.54 -12.57 3.11
N THR A 234 -0.56 -12.15 4.38
CA THR A 234 -1.77 -11.94 5.20
C THR A 234 -1.71 -10.58 5.90
N PRO A 235 -2.79 -10.10 6.53
CA PRO A 235 -2.73 -8.90 7.35
C PRO A 235 -1.71 -8.95 8.50
N ASP A 236 -1.32 -10.17 8.94
CA ASP A 236 -0.39 -10.40 10.04
C ASP A 236 1.06 -10.64 9.56
N SER A 237 1.30 -10.56 8.25
CA SER A 237 2.65 -10.70 7.67
C SER A 237 3.61 -9.65 8.19
N ARG A 238 4.90 -10.01 8.29
CA ARG A 238 5.96 -9.10 8.75
C ARG A 238 6.22 -7.94 7.78
N GLY A 239 6.02 -8.19 6.50
CA GLY A 239 6.19 -7.21 5.45
C GLY A 239 5.36 -7.53 4.22
N THR A 240 5.51 -6.72 3.18
CA THR A 240 4.79 -6.90 1.92
C THR A 240 5.78 -6.98 0.77
N PHE A 241 5.75 -8.09 0.05
CA PHE A 241 6.59 -8.33 -1.12
C PHE A 241 5.70 -8.63 -2.33
N ALA A 242 5.45 -7.62 -3.16
CA ALA A 242 4.74 -7.74 -4.43
C ALA A 242 5.76 -7.82 -5.57
N VAL A 243 5.67 -8.84 -6.46
CA VAL A 243 6.74 -9.12 -7.41
C VAL A 243 6.25 -9.82 -8.68
N ALA A 244 6.85 -9.49 -9.82
CA ALA A 244 6.73 -10.24 -11.05
C ALA A 244 7.27 -11.67 -10.86
N ALA A 245 6.52 -12.68 -11.31
CA ALA A 245 6.83 -14.09 -11.04
C ALA A 245 8.24 -14.50 -11.54
N GLY A 246 8.71 -13.92 -12.65
CA GLY A 246 10.00 -14.29 -13.25
C GLY A 246 11.23 -13.92 -12.44
N ILE A 247 11.13 -12.97 -11.51
CA ILE A 247 12.24 -12.50 -10.65
C ILE A 247 12.02 -12.81 -9.16
N ALA A 248 10.91 -13.48 -8.81
CA ALA A 248 10.50 -13.67 -7.42
C ALA A 248 11.54 -14.45 -6.61
N ASP A 249 12.01 -15.60 -7.10
CA ASP A 249 12.97 -16.44 -6.40
C ASP A 249 14.31 -15.74 -6.17
N ALA A 250 14.80 -15.01 -7.18
CA ALA A 250 16.05 -14.28 -7.08
C ALA A 250 15.98 -13.15 -6.06
N LEU A 251 14.87 -12.42 -6.02
CA LEU A 251 14.63 -11.35 -5.04
C LEU A 251 14.40 -11.90 -3.63
N LEU A 252 13.62 -12.98 -3.49
CA LEU A 252 13.36 -13.61 -2.18
C LEU A 252 14.65 -14.12 -1.53
N GLU A 253 15.58 -14.68 -2.33
CA GLU A 253 16.88 -15.10 -1.80
C GLU A 253 17.69 -13.91 -1.27
N LEU A 254 17.65 -12.74 -1.93
CA LEU A 254 18.33 -11.53 -1.45
C LEU A 254 17.68 -10.98 -0.16
N VAL A 255 16.35 -11.06 -0.04
CA VAL A 255 15.63 -10.68 1.20
C VAL A 255 16.04 -11.60 2.34
N ARG A 256 16.05 -12.93 2.14
CA ARG A 256 16.48 -13.89 3.17
C ARG A 256 17.91 -13.68 3.61
N GLN A 257 18.83 -13.43 2.68
CA GLN A 257 20.23 -13.12 2.99
C GLN A 257 20.39 -11.80 3.76
N ALA A 258 19.48 -10.84 3.60
CA ALA A 258 19.50 -9.60 4.33
C ALA A 258 18.98 -9.74 5.77
N SER A 259 18.06 -10.68 5.99
CA SER A 259 17.47 -10.98 7.31
C SER A 259 18.39 -11.83 8.22
N THR A 260 19.47 -12.41 7.67
CA THR A 260 20.42 -13.21 8.43
C THR A 260 21.55 -12.31 8.93
N PRO A 261 21.77 -12.17 10.26
CA PRO A 261 22.94 -11.44 10.78
C PRO A 261 24.24 -12.01 10.24
N ALA A 262 25.14 -11.12 9.82
CA ALA A 262 26.50 -11.50 9.38
C ALA A 262 27.36 -11.95 10.53
#